data_458de1b0388f291a0ae2b0e786807157
#
_entry.id   458de1b0388f291a0ae2b0e786807157
#
_cell.length_a   1.000
_cell.length_b   1.000
_cell.length_c   1.000
_cell.angle_alpha   90.00
_cell.angle_beta   90.00
_cell.angle_gamma   90.00
#
_symmetry.space_group_name_H-M   'P 1'
#
loop_
_entity.id
_entity.type
_entity.pdbx_description
1 polymer ?
#
loop_
_entity_poly.entity_id
_entity_poly.type
_entity_poly.pdbx_seq_one_letter_code
_entity_poly.pdbx_strand_id
1 'polypeptide(L)'
;MTEDALSIGGVDLADSRTYAEGIPYDAFRKLRERAPVVWHPYLDGPGFLALTCYDEVFAVSRDSTTWSSEAAAVYFDVPGPQDIVDQRGAMMLTMDPPHHTALRALVSKGFTPRQVRKLNERITEMARDVVDSVIERGECDFVTDVAGALPSHVIAELLGIPVEDGVRLYALTEVMNTGHLGDARTLEAAAEMFAYSTELAARKRADPCDDIATSLLHAEVDGQRLTEMEFNLFFVLLINAGGDTTRNLVGGGMCALMDHPDERAKLEADPSLLPTAIEELLRYVSPVISFLRTATKDTELRGVPVHKGDRVAMFYPSANRVEAHFANPDRLDLSRQPNLHLAFGGGGTHFCLGANLARVEATALVHEVLSRMKNLELAGPVERMPSTLINGIHSMPVRFTPARVHTPSVS
;
A
#
# COMPACT_ATOMS: atom_id res chain seq x y z
N MET A 1 -12.17 -33.13 -14.13
CA MET A 1 -11.92 -31.67 -14.10
C MET A 1 -11.07 -31.44 -12.87
N THR A 2 -9.89 -30.87 -13.03
CA THR A 2 -9.07 -30.41 -11.88
C THR A 2 -9.85 -29.30 -11.17
N GLU A 3 -9.98 -29.41 -9.84
CA GLU A 3 -10.59 -28.34 -9.04
C GLU A 3 -9.80 -27.03 -9.25
N ASP A 4 -10.49 -25.92 -9.44
CA ASP A 4 -9.92 -24.59 -9.56
C ASP A 4 -10.11 -23.77 -8.27
N ALA A 5 -9.55 -22.56 -8.22
CA ALA A 5 -9.59 -21.72 -7.04
C ALA A 5 -11.04 -21.35 -6.64
N LEU A 6 -11.94 -21.14 -7.62
CA LEU A 6 -13.34 -20.83 -7.34
C LEU A 6 -14.03 -22.00 -6.66
N SER A 7 -13.84 -23.23 -7.17
CA SER A 7 -14.47 -24.43 -6.61
C SER A 7 -13.93 -24.79 -5.22
N ILE A 8 -12.64 -24.53 -4.93
CA ILE A 8 -12.01 -24.78 -3.64
C ILE A 8 -12.34 -23.68 -2.63
N GLY A 9 -12.12 -22.43 -3.02
CA GLY A 9 -12.27 -21.25 -2.14
C GLY A 9 -13.74 -20.84 -1.92
N GLY A 10 -14.57 -21.03 -2.94
CA GLY A 10 -15.97 -20.62 -2.94
C GLY A 10 -16.17 -19.11 -3.18
N VAL A 11 -15.11 -18.39 -3.60
CA VAL A 11 -15.12 -16.95 -3.89
C VAL A 11 -14.29 -16.64 -5.13
N ASP A 12 -14.68 -15.61 -5.87
CA ASP A 12 -13.90 -15.08 -6.99
C ASP A 12 -12.86 -14.09 -6.48
N LEU A 13 -11.58 -14.48 -6.52
CA LEU A 13 -10.47 -13.65 -6.04
C LEU A 13 -10.16 -12.47 -6.97
N ALA A 14 -10.69 -12.46 -8.19
CA ALA A 14 -10.54 -11.35 -9.14
C ALA A 14 -11.71 -10.35 -9.07
N ASP A 15 -12.80 -10.69 -8.39
CA ASP A 15 -13.93 -9.79 -8.18
C ASP A 15 -13.68 -8.88 -6.96
N SER A 16 -13.65 -7.58 -7.17
CA SER A 16 -13.47 -6.59 -6.10
C SER A 16 -14.54 -6.69 -5.00
N ARG A 17 -15.76 -7.11 -5.34
CA ARG A 17 -16.87 -7.30 -4.40
C ARG A 17 -16.57 -8.38 -3.35
N THR A 18 -15.71 -9.34 -3.67
CA THR A 18 -15.23 -10.36 -2.73
C THR A 18 -14.58 -9.74 -1.48
N TYR A 19 -14.03 -8.54 -1.61
CA TYR A 19 -13.31 -7.83 -0.55
C TYR A 19 -14.14 -6.73 0.13
N ALA A 20 -15.39 -6.52 -0.30
CA ALA A 20 -16.27 -5.50 0.29
C ALA A 20 -16.58 -5.73 1.78
N GLU A 21 -16.59 -6.98 2.21
CA GLU A 21 -16.79 -7.38 3.61
C GLU A 21 -15.46 -7.65 4.36
N GLY A 22 -14.32 -7.52 3.67
CA GLY A 22 -12.97 -7.80 4.17
C GLY A 22 -12.27 -8.93 3.43
N ILE A 23 -11.09 -9.28 3.91
CA ILE A 23 -10.28 -10.36 3.30
C ILE A 23 -10.95 -11.72 3.54
N PRO A 24 -11.15 -12.56 2.51
CA PRO A 24 -11.81 -13.86 2.61
C PRO A 24 -10.86 -14.93 3.20
N TYR A 25 -10.46 -14.78 4.48
CA TYR A 25 -9.45 -15.63 5.11
C TYR A 25 -9.82 -17.12 5.13
N ASP A 26 -11.11 -17.47 5.21
CA ASP A 26 -11.56 -18.86 5.17
C ASP A 26 -11.34 -19.49 3.78
N ALA A 27 -11.57 -18.73 2.72
CA ALA A 27 -11.27 -19.16 1.36
C ALA A 27 -9.75 -19.35 1.18
N PHE A 28 -8.95 -18.40 1.63
CA PHE A 28 -7.50 -18.52 1.57
C PHE A 28 -6.96 -19.69 2.39
N ARG A 29 -7.54 -20.00 3.56
CA ARG A 29 -7.16 -21.18 4.35
C ARG A 29 -7.42 -22.48 3.59
N LYS A 30 -8.61 -22.63 3.00
CA LYS A 30 -8.94 -23.80 2.18
C LYS A 30 -7.98 -23.95 0.98
N LEU A 31 -7.63 -22.83 0.34
CA LEU A 31 -6.67 -22.85 -0.78
C LEU A 31 -5.28 -23.27 -0.31
N ARG A 32 -4.77 -22.72 0.79
CA ARG A 32 -3.46 -23.11 1.34
C ARG A 32 -3.38 -24.60 1.69
N GLU A 33 -4.45 -25.15 2.28
CA GLU A 33 -4.52 -26.54 2.70
C GLU A 33 -4.63 -27.53 1.53
N ARG A 34 -5.41 -27.20 0.51
CA ARG A 34 -5.78 -28.12 -0.57
C ARG A 34 -4.99 -27.92 -1.87
N ALA A 35 -4.75 -26.68 -2.24
CA ALA A 35 -4.11 -26.32 -3.50
C ALA A 35 -3.44 -24.92 -3.39
N PRO A 36 -2.26 -24.82 -2.74
CA PRO A 36 -1.58 -23.55 -2.49
C PRO A 36 -1.14 -22.80 -3.74
N VAL A 37 -0.99 -23.49 -4.85
CA VAL A 37 -0.80 -22.95 -6.21
C VAL A 37 -1.90 -23.55 -7.07
N VAL A 38 -2.84 -22.74 -7.52
CA VAL A 38 -4.02 -23.22 -8.20
C VAL A 38 -4.49 -22.25 -9.28
N TRP A 39 -5.00 -22.82 -10.39
CA TRP A 39 -5.60 -22.02 -11.45
C TRP A 39 -6.86 -21.31 -10.98
N HIS A 40 -6.95 -20.01 -11.25
CA HIS A 40 -8.14 -19.20 -11.07
C HIS A 40 -8.66 -18.76 -12.44
N PRO A 41 -9.87 -19.16 -12.84
CA PRO A 41 -10.46 -18.66 -14.08
C PRO A 41 -10.79 -17.18 -13.94
N TYR A 42 -10.71 -16.43 -15.02
CA TYR A 42 -11.11 -15.04 -15.09
C TYR A 42 -11.99 -14.83 -16.32
N LEU A 43 -13.22 -14.33 -16.11
CA LEU A 43 -14.23 -14.27 -17.17
C LEU A 43 -13.87 -13.29 -18.29
N ASP A 44 -13.20 -12.20 -17.95
CA ASP A 44 -12.89 -11.11 -18.88
C ASP A 44 -11.45 -11.16 -19.42
N GLY A 45 -10.76 -12.29 -19.23
CA GLY A 45 -9.38 -12.43 -19.69
C GLY A 45 -8.77 -13.81 -19.44
N PRO A 46 -7.45 -13.95 -19.72
CA PRO A 46 -6.74 -15.15 -19.34
C PRO A 46 -6.75 -15.25 -17.81
N GLY A 47 -7.09 -16.42 -17.29
CA GLY A 47 -6.98 -16.71 -15.86
C GLY A 47 -5.57 -16.49 -15.32
N PHE A 48 -5.34 -16.90 -14.10
CA PHE A 48 -4.05 -16.80 -13.43
C PHE A 48 -3.87 -17.93 -12.41
N LEU A 49 -2.63 -18.18 -12.00
CA LEU A 49 -2.35 -19.04 -10.87
C LEU A 49 -2.39 -18.20 -9.57
N ALA A 50 -3.28 -18.57 -8.67
CA ALA A 50 -3.35 -17.97 -7.34
C ALA A 50 -2.26 -18.56 -6.44
N LEU A 51 -1.37 -17.72 -5.91
CA LEU A 51 -0.33 -18.06 -4.95
C LEU A 51 -0.77 -17.62 -3.55
N THR A 52 -1.10 -18.58 -2.71
CA THR A 52 -1.67 -18.32 -1.38
C THR A 52 -0.72 -18.61 -0.23
N CYS A 53 0.43 -19.26 -0.49
CA CYS A 53 1.43 -19.58 0.51
C CYS A 53 2.64 -18.64 0.49
N TYR A 54 3.31 -18.56 1.63
CA TYR A 54 4.45 -17.67 1.87
C TYR A 54 5.62 -17.92 0.92
N ASP A 55 6.04 -19.18 0.79
CA ASP A 55 7.26 -19.52 0.07
C ASP A 55 7.16 -19.20 -1.43
N GLU A 56 6.01 -19.45 -2.05
CA GLU A 56 5.77 -19.14 -3.46
C GLU A 56 5.71 -17.65 -3.70
N VAL A 57 4.99 -16.90 -2.85
CA VAL A 57 4.92 -15.43 -2.91
C VAL A 57 6.32 -14.82 -2.72
N PHE A 58 7.09 -15.34 -1.77
CA PHE A 58 8.47 -14.90 -1.52
C PHE A 58 9.39 -15.19 -2.71
N ALA A 59 9.34 -16.41 -3.26
CA ALA A 59 10.18 -16.82 -4.40
C ALA A 59 9.87 -16.00 -5.66
N VAL A 60 8.58 -15.84 -6.00
CA VAL A 60 8.15 -15.06 -7.16
C VAL A 60 8.53 -13.58 -7.03
N SER A 61 8.42 -13.01 -5.83
CA SER A 61 8.80 -11.61 -5.57
C SER A 61 10.29 -11.33 -5.83
N ARG A 62 11.15 -12.33 -5.74
CA ARG A 62 12.62 -12.17 -5.81
C ARG A 62 13.23 -12.48 -7.16
N ASP A 63 12.53 -13.22 -8.01
CA ASP A 63 13.03 -13.63 -9.32
C ASP A 63 12.39 -12.84 -10.45
N SER A 64 12.87 -11.62 -10.67
CA SER A 64 12.42 -10.76 -11.78
C SER A 64 12.88 -11.26 -13.16
N THR A 65 13.73 -12.27 -13.24
CA THR A 65 14.13 -12.86 -14.54
C THR A 65 13.10 -13.84 -15.05
N THR A 66 12.45 -14.56 -14.16
CA THR A 66 11.38 -15.52 -14.49
C THR A 66 10.00 -14.85 -14.44
N TRP A 67 9.81 -13.84 -13.57
CA TRP A 67 8.52 -13.24 -13.26
C TRP A 67 8.51 -11.74 -13.57
N SER A 68 8.03 -11.41 -14.77
CA SER A 68 7.96 -10.04 -15.27
C SER A 68 6.82 -9.25 -14.64
N SER A 69 7.07 -7.97 -14.39
CA SER A 69 6.06 -6.98 -14.00
C SER A 69 5.48 -6.22 -15.18
N GLU A 70 6.09 -6.28 -16.38
CA GLU A 70 5.72 -5.42 -17.53
C GLU A 70 4.35 -5.75 -18.11
N ALA A 71 3.99 -7.04 -18.17
CA ALA A 71 2.77 -7.48 -18.86
C ALA A 71 1.51 -7.31 -18.00
N ALA A 72 1.60 -7.53 -16.69
CA ALA A 72 0.52 -7.31 -15.73
C ALA A 72 1.12 -7.27 -14.32
N ALA A 73 0.98 -6.16 -13.61
CA ALA A 73 1.51 -6.03 -12.25
C ALA A 73 0.43 -5.74 -11.21
N VAL A 74 -0.63 -5.03 -11.56
CA VAL A 74 -1.56 -4.42 -10.59
C VAL A 74 -2.99 -4.94 -10.72
N TYR A 75 -3.55 -4.96 -11.93
CA TYR A 75 -4.96 -5.27 -12.15
C TYR A 75 -5.14 -6.59 -12.86
N PHE A 76 -6.20 -7.32 -12.54
CA PHE A 76 -6.61 -8.52 -13.24
C PHE A 76 -7.16 -8.18 -14.64
N ASP A 77 -7.86 -7.06 -14.76
CA ASP A 77 -8.35 -6.55 -16.03
C ASP A 77 -7.20 -6.05 -16.90
N VAL A 78 -7.14 -6.56 -18.12
CA VAL A 78 -6.30 -5.99 -19.17
C VAL A 78 -7.10 -6.01 -20.45
N PRO A 79 -8.07 -5.13 -20.59
CA PRO A 79 -8.23 -4.42 -21.84
C PRO A 79 -8.51 -2.94 -21.56
N GLY A 80 -7.46 -2.13 -21.60
CA GLY A 80 -7.63 -0.71 -21.82
C GLY A 80 -7.59 -0.41 -23.32
N PRO A 81 -7.92 0.81 -23.72
CA PRO A 81 -7.58 1.32 -25.04
C PRO A 81 -6.13 1.01 -25.37
N GLN A 82 -5.81 0.79 -26.66
CA GLN A 82 -4.45 0.44 -27.11
C GLN A 82 -3.39 1.38 -26.51
N ASP A 83 -3.74 2.65 -26.30
CA ASP A 83 -2.86 3.67 -25.71
C ASP A 83 -2.45 3.37 -24.25
N ILE A 84 -3.29 2.67 -23.47
CA ILE A 84 -2.94 2.22 -22.09
C ILE A 84 -2.05 0.98 -22.16
N VAL A 85 -2.26 0.12 -23.14
CA VAL A 85 -1.41 -1.06 -23.39
C VAL A 85 0.00 -0.63 -23.80
N ASP A 86 0.14 0.43 -24.59
CA ASP A 86 1.43 0.97 -25.02
C ASP A 86 2.22 1.65 -23.88
N GLN A 87 1.57 1.96 -22.74
CA GLN A 87 2.23 2.47 -21.53
C GLN A 87 2.72 1.37 -20.56
N ARG A 88 2.58 0.08 -20.94
CA ARG A 88 3.16 -1.02 -20.16
C ARG A 88 4.67 -0.85 -20.06
N GLY A 89 5.20 -1.01 -18.85
CA GLY A 89 6.61 -0.75 -18.58
C GLY A 89 6.99 0.73 -18.48
N ALA A 90 6.05 1.66 -18.61
CA ALA A 90 6.33 3.09 -18.46
C ALA A 90 6.36 3.53 -16.98
N MET A 91 5.58 2.89 -16.13
CA MET A 91 5.56 3.18 -14.69
C MET A 91 6.53 2.24 -13.95
N MET A 92 7.30 2.75 -13.00
CA MET A 92 8.31 1.95 -12.28
C MET A 92 7.75 0.65 -11.68
N LEU A 93 6.49 0.65 -11.25
CA LEU A 93 5.80 -0.53 -10.71
C LEU A 93 5.60 -1.64 -11.78
N THR A 94 5.50 -1.24 -13.05
CA THR A 94 5.27 -2.13 -14.22
C THR A 94 6.50 -2.24 -15.11
N MET A 95 7.70 -2.05 -14.58
CA MET A 95 8.98 -2.19 -15.31
C MET A 95 9.75 -3.40 -14.82
N ASP A 96 10.60 -3.92 -15.69
CA ASP A 96 11.60 -4.95 -15.35
C ASP A 96 13.03 -4.37 -15.40
N PRO A 97 14.01 -5.01 -14.74
CA PRO A 97 15.42 -4.71 -14.97
C PRO A 97 15.83 -4.88 -16.44
N PRO A 98 16.74 -4.06 -17.01
CA PRO A 98 17.57 -3.08 -16.28
C PRO A 98 16.92 -1.70 -16.09
N HIS A 99 15.86 -1.37 -16.84
CA HIS A 99 15.23 -0.04 -16.80
C HIS A 99 14.66 0.28 -15.40
N HIS A 100 13.92 -0.67 -14.80
CA HIS A 100 13.46 -0.55 -13.41
C HIS A 100 14.62 -0.23 -12.45
N THR A 101 15.74 -0.94 -12.55
CA THR A 101 16.89 -0.77 -11.65
C THR A 101 17.49 0.62 -11.78
N ALA A 102 17.63 1.13 -13.00
CA ALA A 102 18.15 2.47 -13.26
C ALA A 102 17.25 3.55 -12.66
N LEU A 103 15.94 3.49 -12.95
CA LEU A 103 14.96 4.44 -12.41
C LEU A 103 14.90 4.37 -10.88
N ARG A 104 14.86 3.17 -10.32
CA ARG A 104 14.84 2.97 -8.87
C ARG A 104 16.08 3.53 -8.18
N ALA A 105 17.26 3.43 -8.79
CA ALA A 105 18.50 4.01 -8.25
C ALA A 105 18.41 5.54 -8.11
N LEU A 106 17.72 6.21 -9.05
CA LEU A 106 17.48 7.65 -8.97
C LEU A 106 16.61 8.00 -7.76
N VAL A 107 15.44 7.37 -7.67
CA VAL A 107 14.41 7.73 -6.69
C VAL A 107 14.77 7.28 -5.27
N SER A 108 15.54 6.19 -5.11
CA SER A 108 15.91 5.65 -3.80
C SER A 108 16.78 6.62 -2.97
N LYS A 109 17.43 7.58 -3.60
CA LYS A 109 18.22 8.62 -2.90
C LYS A 109 17.35 9.48 -1.97
N GLY A 110 16.08 9.71 -2.33
CA GLY A 110 15.10 10.44 -1.52
C GLY A 110 14.53 9.65 -0.33
N PHE A 111 14.62 8.30 -0.38
CA PHE A 111 14.00 7.41 0.62
C PHE A 111 15.02 6.68 1.50
N THR A 112 16.25 7.14 1.54
CA THR A 112 17.28 6.52 2.39
C THR A 112 16.90 6.64 3.87
N PRO A 113 17.33 5.69 4.75
CA PRO A 113 17.09 5.79 6.19
C PRO A 113 17.57 7.11 6.81
N ARG A 114 18.60 7.74 6.23
CA ARG A 114 19.09 9.05 6.66
C ARG A 114 18.11 10.16 6.34
N GLN A 115 17.51 10.16 5.14
CA GLN A 115 16.51 11.17 4.76
C GLN A 115 15.22 10.99 5.57
N VAL A 116 14.75 9.75 5.72
CA VAL A 116 13.58 9.44 6.55
C VAL A 116 13.79 9.89 8.01
N ARG A 117 15.00 9.70 8.59
CA ARG A 117 15.30 10.20 9.94
C ARG A 117 15.23 11.72 10.06
N LYS A 118 15.62 12.47 9.02
CA LYS A 118 15.48 13.94 9.03
C LYS A 118 14.02 14.38 9.09
N LEU A 119 13.11 13.58 8.53
CA LEU A 119 11.67 13.86 8.53
C LEU A 119 10.97 13.39 9.81
N ASN A 120 11.62 12.60 10.66
CA ASN A 120 10.96 11.98 11.81
C ASN A 120 10.33 12.98 12.77
N GLU A 121 11.06 14.06 13.10
CA GLU A 121 10.53 15.13 13.96
C GLU A 121 9.31 15.80 13.30
N ARG A 122 9.43 16.12 12.00
CA ARG A 122 8.37 16.76 11.24
C ARG A 122 7.13 15.87 11.11
N ILE A 123 7.33 14.56 10.84
CA ILE A 123 6.22 13.58 10.81
C ILE A 123 5.53 13.48 12.18
N THR A 124 6.31 13.52 13.26
CA THR A 124 5.74 13.51 14.62
C THR A 124 4.92 14.78 14.90
N GLU A 125 5.39 15.95 14.47
CA GLU A 125 4.63 17.20 14.56
C GLU A 125 3.32 17.11 13.75
N MET A 126 3.41 16.67 12.48
CA MET A 126 2.23 16.50 11.63
C MET A 126 1.22 15.50 12.21
N ALA A 127 1.68 14.37 12.79
CA ALA A 127 0.82 13.41 13.46
C ALA A 127 0.08 14.06 14.66
N ARG A 128 0.76 14.93 15.40
CA ARG A 128 0.17 15.70 16.49
C ARG A 128 -0.89 16.67 15.97
N ASP A 129 -0.57 17.44 14.93
CA ASP A 129 -1.48 18.42 14.32
C ASP A 129 -2.75 17.72 13.78
N VAL A 130 -2.60 16.54 13.18
CA VAL A 130 -3.73 15.72 12.72
C VAL A 130 -4.64 15.33 13.89
N VAL A 131 -4.10 14.85 15.00
CA VAL A 131 -4.90 14.51 16.19
C VAL A 131 -5.50 15.77 16.81
N ASP A 132 -4.77 16.89 16.84
CA ASP A 132 -5.27 18.17 17.33
C ASP A 132 -6.49 18.67 16.54
N SER A 133 -6.55 18.41 15.23
CA SER A 133 -7.65 18.84 14.39
C SER A 133 -9.00 18.18 14.73
N VAL A 134 -8.99 17.06 15.45
CA VAL A 134 -10.18 16.28 15.78
C VAL A 134 -10.44 16.18 17.29
N ILE A 135 -9.40 16.35 18.13
CA ILE A 135 -9.43 15.93 19.54
C ILE A 135 -10.51 16.63 20.39
N GLU A 136 -10.88 17.87 20.08
CA GLU A 136 -11.92 18.62 20.80
C GLU A 136 -13.34 18.22 20.38
N ARG A 137 -13.51 17.58 19.20
CA ARG A 137 -14.83 17.19 18.68
C ARG A 137 -15.41 15.97 19.41
N GLY A 138 -14.55 15.06 19.87
CA GLY A 138 -14.94 13.80 20.51
C GLY A 138 -15.48 12.74 19.56
N GLU A 139 -15.61 13.05 18.28
CA GLU A 139 -16.00 12.15 17.20
C GLU A 139 -15.38 12.58 15.87
N CYS A 140 -15.13 11.64 14.98
CA CYS A 140 -14.66 11.91 13.62
C CYS A 140 -14.81 10.67 12.74
N ASP A 141 -14.62 10.82 11.43
CA ASP A 141 -14.28 9.67 10.60
C ASP A 141 -12.76 9.43 10.71
N PHE A 142 -12.37 8.32 11.33
CA PHE A 142 -10.97 8.04 11.61
C PHE A 142 -10.13 7.88 10.34
N VAL A 143 -10.73 7.37 9.27
CA VAL A 143 -10.00 7.10 8.03
C VAL A 143 -9.73 8.39 7.26
N THR A 144 -10.72 9.25 7.12
CA THR A 144 -10.58 10.50 6.36
C THR A 144 -9.90 11.59 7.18
N ASP A 145 -10.28 11.75 8.45
CA ASP A 145 -9.82 12.87 9.28
C ASP A 145 -8.48 12.62 9.97
N VAL A 146 -8.08 11.32 10.14
CA VAL A 146 -6.88 10.96 10.88
C VAL A 146 -5.92 10.12 10.03
N ALA A 147 -6.32 8.89 9.64
CA ALA A 147 -5.40 7.94 9.02
C ALA A 147 -4.92 8.38 7.63
N GLY A 148 -5.76 9.06 6.84
CA GLY A 148 -5.42 9.57 5.51
C GLY A 148 -4.79 10.96 5.52
N ALA A 149 -5.00 11.74 6.59
CA ALA A 149 -4.47 13.10 6.67
C ALA A 149 -2.94 13.11 6.75
N LEU A 150 -2.34 12.30 7.65
CA LEU A 150 -0.88 12.31 7.82
C LEU A 150 -0.12 11.93 6.53
N PRO A 151 -0.42 10.81 5.83
CA PRO A 151 0.28 10.47 4.60
C PRO A 151 0.18 11.54 3.50
N SER A 152 -0.97 12.21 3.37
CA SER A 152 -1.13 13.29 2.39
C SER A 152 -0.24 14.51 2.71
N HIS A 153 -0.08 14.84 4.00
CA HIS A 153 0.82 15.92 4.44
C HIS A 153 2.29 15.55 4.23
N VAL A 154 2.67 14.32 4.56
CA VAL A 154 4.04 13.83 4.39
C VAL A 154 4.45 13.80 2.92
N ILE A 155 3.56 13.34 2.03
CA ILE A 155 3.85 13.34 0.59
C ILE A 155 3.98 14.77 0.04
N ALA A 156 3.16 15.70 0.52
CA ALA A 156 3.26 17.12 0.16
C ALA A 156 4.62 17.70 0.57
N GLU A 157 5.06 17.44 1.79
CA GLU A 157 6.39 17.85 2.31
C GLU A 157 7.52 17.26 1.47
N LEU A 158 7.47 15.96 1.17
CA LEU A 158 8.48 15.28 0.35
C LEU A 158 8.60 15.85 -1.07
N LEU A 159 7.48 16.25 -1.67
CA LEU A 159 7.42 16.83 -2.99
C LEU A 159 7.68 18.34 -3.02
N GLY A 160 7.73 18.97 -1.84
CA GLY A 160 7.85 20.42 -1.71
C GLY A 160 6.68 21.16 -2.35
N ILE A 161 5.44 20.70 -2.09
CA ILE A 161 4.19 21.29 -2.54
C ILE A 161 3.34 21.73 -1.32
N PRO A 162 2.38 22.65 -1.50
CA PRO A 162 1.44 23.01 -0.43
C PRO A 162 0.66 21.79 0.09
N VAL A 163 0.36 21.76 1.39
CA VAL A 163 -0.39 20.67 2.02
C VAL A 163 -1.77 20.51 1.39
N GLU A 164 -2.43 21.62 1.07
CA GLU A 164 -3.74 21.65 0.43
C GLU A 164 -3.73 20.96 -0.93
N ASP A 165 -2.64 21.13 -1.70
CA ASP A 165 -2.43 20.43 -2.97
C ASP A 165 -2.21 18.93 -2.72
N GLY A 166 -1.43 18.56 -1.70
CA GLY A 166 -1.24 17.16 -1.31
C GLY A 166 -2.54 16.46 -0.98
N VAL A 167 -3.41 17.11 -0.18
CA VAL A 167 -4.75 16.59 0.16
C VAL A 167 -5.63 16.44 -1.09
N ARG A 168 -5.63 17.44 -1.98
CA ARG A 168 -6.40 17.40 -3.23
C ARG A 168 -5.93 16.27 -4.15
N LEU A 169 -4.63 16.16 -4.37
CA LEU A 169 -4.04 15.12 -5.22
C LEU A 169 -4.30 13.73 -4.65
N TYR A 170 -4.26 13.60 -3.32
CA TYR A 170 -4.60 12.36 -2.65
C TYR A 170 -6.07 11.95 -2.88
N ALA A 171 -7.01 12.89 -2.84
CA ALA A 171 -8.42 12.60 -3.15
C ALA A 171 -8.61 12.13 -4.61
N LEU A 172 -7.77 12.59 -5.56
CA LEU A 172 -7.79 12.08 -6.94
C LEU A 172 -7.35 10.61 -7.02
N THR A 173 -6.42 10.16 -6.16
CA THR A 173 -6.02 8.74 -6.14
C THR A 173 -7.16 7.82 -5.72
N GLU A 174 -8.02 8.25 -4.78
CA GLU A 174 -9.19 7.49 -4.38
C GLU A 174 -10.15 7.27 -5.55
N VAL A 175 -10.40 8.32 -6.35
CA VAL A 175 -11.20 8.23 -7.59
C VAL A 175 -10.55 7.24 -8.57
N MET A 176 -9.23 7.30 -8.74
CA MET A 176 -8.49 6.42 -9.67
C MET A 176 -8.49 4.95 -9.18
N ASN A 177 -8.45 4.70 -7.87
CA ASN A 177 -8.37 3.35 -7.29
C ASN A 177 -9.74 2.67 -7.16
N THR A 178 -10.83 3.43 -7.13
CA THR A 178 -12.21 2.91 -7.02
C THR A 178 -12.99 2.95 -8.33
N GLY A 179 -12.55 3.78 -9.29
CA GLY A 179 -13.16 3.88 -10.61
C GLY A 179 -12.73 2.76 -11.57
N HIS A 180 -13.54 2.52 -12.61
CA HIS A 180 -13.13 1.64 -13.69
C HIS A 180 -12.24 2.37 -14.70
N LEU A 181 -11.26 1.66 -15.27
CA LEU A 181 -10.49 2.15 -16.40
C LEU A 181 -11.43 2.50 -17.57
N GLY A 182 -11.47 3.79 -17.94
CA GLY A 182 -12.37 4.30 -18.98
C GLY A 182 -13.54 5.14 -18.50
N ASP A 183 -13.82 5.15 -17.20
CA ASP A 183 -14.78 6.09 -16.64
C ASP A 183 -14.31 7.53 -16.80
N ALA A 184 -15.21 8.44 -17.21
CA ALA A 184 -14.89 9.84 -17.40
C ALA A 184 -14.25 10.49 -16.16
N ARG A 185 -14.74 10.18 -14.97
CA ARG A 185 -14.21 10.71 -13.70
C ARG A 185 -12.78 10.22 -13.43
N THR A 186 -12.49 8.95 -13.71
CA THR A 186 -11.14 8.37 -13.55
C THR A 186 -10.16 9.02 -14.53
N LEU A 187 -10.59 9.22 -15.79
CA LEU A 187 -9.78 9.91 -16.79
C LEU A 187 -9.55 11.38 -16.46
N GLU A 188 -10.55 12.09 -15.94
CA GLU A 188 -10.42 13.48 -15.47
C GLU A 188 -9.45 13.58 -14.30
N ALA A 189 -9.55 12.69 -13.30
CA ALA A 189 -8.63 12.65 -12.16
C ALA A 189 -7.18 12.40 -12.61
N ALA A 190 -6.96 11.46 -13.53
CA ALA A 190 -5.65 11.18 -14.09
C ALA A 190 -5.10 12.38 -14.86
N ALA A 191 -5.92 13.04 -15.70
CA ALA A 191 -5.53 14.22 -16.45
C ALA A 191 -5.16 15.39 -15.53
N GLU A 192 -5.90 15.61 -14.43
CA GLU A 192 -5.58 16.65 -13.44
C GLU A 192 -4.25 16.36 -12.75
N MET A 193 -3.99 15.11 -12.35
CA MET A 193 -2.71 14.68 -11.78
C MET A 193 -1.54 14.96 -12.72
N PHE A 194 -1.68 14.59 -14.01
CA PHE A 194 -0.65 14.82 -15.02
C PHE A 194 -0.40 16.31 -15.27
N ALA A 195 -1.46 17.11 -15.37
CA ALA A 195 -1.35 18.56 -15.55
C ALA A 195 -0.60 19.21 -14.37
N TYR A 196 -0.96 18.84 -13.13
CA TYR A 196 -0.27 19.32 -11.93
C TYR A 196 1.21 18.92 -11.91
N SER A 197 1.51 17.66 -12.23
CA SER A 197 2.88 17.14 -12.28
C SER A 197 3.74 17.89 -13.32
N THR A 198 3.20 18.15 -14.52
CA THR A 198 3.89 18.92 -15.58
C THR A 198 4.19 20.35 -15.12
N GLU A 199 3.22 21.02 -14.49
CA GLU A 199 3.41 22.37 -13.96
C GLU A 199 4.44 22.37 -12.81
N LEU A 200 4.38 21.40 -11.90
CA LEU A 200 5.35 21.23 -10.83
C LEU A 200 6.76 21.05 -11.38
N ALA A 201 6.93 20.19 -12.40
CA ALA A 201 8.22 19.99 -13.05
C ALA A 201 8.80 21.29 -13.64
N ALA A 202 7.96 22.10 -14.27
CA ALA A 202 8.37 23.40 -14.80
C ALA A 202 8.80 24.37 -13.68
N ARG A 203 8.04 24.46 -12.60
CA ARG A 203 8.37 25.28 -11.41
C ARG A 203 9.69 24.85 -10.78
N LYS A 204 9.88 23.56 -10.51
CA LYS A 204 11.07 23.01 -9.86
C LYS A 204 12.34 23.08 -10.71
N ARG A 205 12.21 23.11 -12.06
CA ARG A 205 13.34 23.40 -12.95
C ARG A 205 13.74 24.88 -12.90
N ALA A 206 12.76 25.79 -12.77
CA ALA A 206 13.00 27.23 -12.70
C ALA A 206 13.52 27.67 -11.32
N ASP A 207 13.02 27.07 -10.25
CA ASP A 207 13.38 27.37 -8.87
C ASP A 207 13.61 26.07 -8.07
N PRO A 208 14.82 25.48 -8.16
CA PRO A 208 15.15 24.23 -7.48
C PRO A 208 15.14 24.38 -5.95
N CYS A 209 14.55 23.39 -5.25
CA CYS A 209 14.47 23.32 -3.79
C CYS A 209 15.10 22.01 -3.25
N ASP A 210 15.28 21.92 -1.94
CA ASP A 210 15.75 20.66 -1.29
C ASP A 210 14.57 19.71 -1.04
N ASP A 211 14.00 19.18 -2.15
CA ASP A 211 12.90 18.23 -2.13
C ASP A 211 13.10 17.08 -3.14
N ILE A 212 12.24 16.05 -3.05
CA ILE A 212 12.34 14.87 -3.93
C ILE A 212 12.01 15.24 -5.37
N ALA A 213 11.03 16.11 -5.63
CA ALA A 213 10.66 16.48 -6.99
C ALA A 213 11.83 17.14 -7.71
N THR A 214 12.51 18.11 -7.06
CA THR A 214 13.73 18.74 -7.58
C THR A 214 14.85 17.71 -7.77
N SER A 215 15.06 16.85 -6.78
CA SER A 215 16.11 15.81 -6.83
C SER A 215 15.92 14.87 -8.01
N LEU A 216 14.66 14.47 -8.30
CA LEU A 216 14.31 13.61 -9.42
C LEU A 216 14.53 14.27 -10.77
N LEU A 217 14.10 15.52 -10.91
CA LEU A 217 14.25 16.28 -12.17
C LEU A 217 15.71 16.54 -12.57
N HIS A 218 16.60 16.58 -11.57
CA HIS A 218 18.05 16.80 -11.77
C HIS A 218 18.87 15.51 -11.65
N ALA A 219 18.23 14.39 -11.32
CA ALA A 219 18.91 13.12 -11.17
C ALA A 219 19.38 12.60 -12.54
N GLU A 220 20.57 12.01 -12.55
CA GLU A 220 21.19 11.40 -13.71
C GLU A 220 21.76 10.03 -13.36
N VAL A 221 21.47 9.04 -14.20
CA VAL A 221 22.05 7.68 -14.14
C VAL A 221 22.57 7.33 -15.52
N ASP A 222 23.83 6.97 -15.62
CA ASP A 222 24.50 6.59 -16.87
C ASP A 222 24.35 7.66 -17.99
N GLY A 223 24.37 8.94 -17.61
CA GLY A 223 24.19 10.06 -18.53
C GLY A 223 22.76 10.33 -18.99
N GLN A 224 21.80 9.59 -18.46
CA GLN A 224 20.36 9.75 -18.76
C GLN A 224 19.63 10.44 -17.61
N ARG A 225 18.69 11.31 -17.96
CA ARG A 225 17.77 11.98 -17.04
C ARG A 225 16.36 11.49 -17.28
N LEU A 226 15.48 11.65 -16.27
CA LEU A 226 14.06 11.39 -16.46
C LEU A 226 13.51 12.26 -17.59
N THR A 227 12.78 11.65 -18.50
CA THR A 227 11.90 12.36 -19.41
C THR A 227 10.74 12.98 -18.62
N GLU A 228 10.03 13.93 -19.23
CA GLU A 228 8.86 14.52 -18.58
C GLU A 228 7.76 13.50 -18.32
N MET A 229 7.56 12.56 -19.24
CA MET A 229 6.60 11.48 -19.07
C MET A 229 6.98 10.55 -17.89
N GLU A 230 8.24 10.15 -17.78
CA GLU A 230 8.72 9.32 -16.66
C GLU A 230 8.57 10.03 -15.32
N PHE A 231 8.85 11.34 -15.28
CA PHE A 231 8.61 12.15 -14.08
C PHE A 231 7.13 12.18 -13.71
N ASN A 232 6.24 12.43 -14.67
CA ASN A 232 4.80 12.51 -14.43
C ASN A 232 4.24 11.16 -13.95
N LEU A 233 4.64 10.06 -14.57
CA LEU A 233 4.23 8.71 -14.15
C LEU A 233 4.77 8.34 -12.77
N PHE A 234 6.00 8.75 -12.46
CA PHE A 234 6.55 8.53 -11.13
C PHE A 234 5.85 9.39 -10.08
N PHE A 235 5.51 10.64 -10.40
CA PHE A 235 4.74 11.52 -9.52
C PHE A 235 3.38 10.89 -9.15
N VAL A 236 2.62 10.43 -10.16
CA VAL A 236 1.34 9.75 -9.95
C VAL A 236 1.52 8.49 -9.08
N LEU A 237 2.54 7.69 -9.37
CA LEU A 237 2.86 6.50 -8.59
C LEU A 237 3.18 6.86 -7.13
N LEU A 238 3.93 7.93 -6.89
CA LEU A 238 4.35 8.34 -5.56
C LEU A 238 3.18 8.81 -4.70
N ILE A 239 2.28 9.62 -5.26
CA ILE A 239 1.06 10.07 -4.57
C ILE A 239 0.18 8.86 -4.22
N ASN A 240 -0.06 7.97 -5.20
CA ASN A 240 -0.93 6.81 -5.02
C ASN A 240 -0.34 5.81 -4.00
N ALA A 241 0.90 5.39 -4.18
CA ALA A 241 1.51 4.36 -3.35
C ALA A 241 1.81 4.84 -1.91
N GLY A 242 2.11 6.13 -1.72
CA GLY A 242 2.43 6.70 -0.41
C GLY A 242 1.20 6.95 0.46
N GLY A 243 0.08 7.32 -0.13
CA GLY A 243 -1.13 7.70 0.58
C GLY A 243 -1.95 6.50 1.08
N ASP A 244 -2.50 5.72 0.15
CA ASP A 244 -3.51 4.70 0.45
C ASP A 244 -2.99 3.56 1.33
N THR A 245 -1.76 3.12 1.13
CA THR A 245 -1.23 1.98 1.88
C THR A 245 -1.01 2.30 3.36
N THR A 246 -0.48 3.48 3.68
CA THR A 246 -0.28 3.92 5.07
C THR A 246 -1.61 4.26 5.75
N ARG A 247 -2.54 4.93 5.04
CA ARG A 247 -3.92 5.14 5.52
C ARG A 247 -4.55 3.82 5.95
N ASN A 248 -4.49 2.79 5.10
CA ASN A 248 -5.13 1.52 5.38
C ASN A 248 -4.37 0.67 6.41
N LEU A 249 -3.05 0.84 6.53
CA LEU A 249 -2.30 0.28 7.65
C LEU A 249 -2.80 0.83 8.99
N VAL A 250 -2.91 2.16 9.10
CA VAL A 250 -3.31 2.81 10.37
C VAL A 250 -4.80 2.58 10.63
N GLY A 251 -5.68 2.76 9.63
CA GLY A 251 -7.11 2.51 9.77
C GLY A 251 -7.42 1.07 10.14
N GLY A 252 -6.91 0.11 9.36
CA GLY A 252 -7.07 -1.33 9.64
C GLY A 252 -6.39 -1.76 10.93
N GLY A 253 -5.24 -1.17 11.26
CA GLY A 253 -4.52 -1.40 12.51
C GLY A 253 -5.32 -0.96 13.74
N MET A 254 -5.92 0.22 13.69
CA MET A 254 -6.77 0.72 14.78
C MET A 254 -8.06 -0.10 14.91
N CYS A 255 -8.67 -0.51 13.80
CA CYS A 255 -9.79 -1.44 13.81
C CYS A 255 -9.39 -2.75 14.52
N ALA A 256 -8.25 -3.34 14.13
CA ALA A 256 -7.73 -4.55 14.77
C ALA A 256 -7.45 -4.36 16.27
N LEU A 257 -6.91 -3.20 16.69
CA LEU A 257 -6.66 -2.90 18.11
C LEU A 257 -7.97 -2.71 18.90
N MET A 258 -9.03 -2.20 18.28
CA MET A 258 -10.35 -2.12 18.92
C MET A 258 -10.99 -3.50 19.08
N ASP A 259 -10.78 -4.41 18.11
CA ASP A 259 -11.25 -5.79 18.17
C ASP A 259 -10.43 -6.67 19.16
N HIS A 260 -9.21 -6.22 19.54
CA HIS A 260 -8.30 -6.93 20.45
C HIS A 260 -7.91 -6.04 21.66
N PRO A 261 -8.86 -5.74 22.57
CA PRO A 261 -8.65 -4.80 23.66
C PRO A 261 -7.49 -5.17 24.60
N ASP A 262 -7.18 -6.47 24.77
CA ASP A 262 -6.07 -6.92 25.59
C ASP A 262 -4.71 -6.55 24.96
N GLU A 263 -4.56 -6.68 23.66
CA GLU A 263 -3.35 -6.27 22.92
C GLU A 263 -3.22 -4.75 22.89
N ARG A 264 -4.33 -4.04 22.68
CA ARG A 264 -4.37 -2.58 22.75
C ARG A 264 -3.93 -2.08 24.14
N ALA A 265 -4.44 -2.65 25.22
CA ALA A 265 -4.08 -2.28 26.58
C ALA A 265 -2.58 -2.47 26.88
N LYS A 266 -1.96 -3.53 26.34
CA LYS A 266 -0.50 -3.72 26.43
C LYS A 266 0.28 -2.57 25.78
N LEU A 267 -0.13 -2.17 24.58
CA LEU A 267 0.54 -1.09 23.84
C LEU A 267 0.33 0.28 24.49
N GLU A 268 -0.86 0.53 25.05
CA GLU A 268 -1.14 1.73 25.83
C GLU A 268 -0.34 1.80 27.14
N ALA A 269 -0.09 0.66 27.77
CA ALA A 269 0.71 0.56 29.01
C ALA A 269 2.22 0.66 28.74
N ASP A 270 2.68 0.14 27.62
CA ASP A 270 4.10 0.13 27.23
C ASP A 270 4.30 0.54 25.76
N PRO A 271 4.43 1.84 25.49
CA PRO A 271 4.70 2.34 24.13
C PRO A 271 6.04 1.88 23.53
N SER A 272 6.95 1.27 24.31
CA SER A 272 8.18 0.70 23.77
C SER A 272 7.95 -0.50 22.85
N LEU A 273 6.74 -1.08 22.88
CA LEU A 273 6.28 -2.14 21.98
C LEU A 273 5.94 -1.62 20.58
N LEU A 274 5.82 -0.30 20.35
CA LEU A 274 5.43 0.26 19.04
C LEU A 274 6.22 -0.31 17.86
N PRO A 275 7.54 -0.47 17.90
CA PRO A 275 8.27 -1.03 16.77
C PRO A 275 7.82 -2.45 16.37
N THR A 276 7.58 -3.32 17.35
CA THR A 276 7.10 -4.69 17.09
C THR A 276 5.61 -4.71 16.75
N ALA A 277 4.84 -3.84 17.38
CA ALA A 277 3.41 -3.68 17.14
C ALA A 277 3.13 -3.25 15.69
N ILE A 278 3.90 -2.30 15.13
CA ILE A 278 3.74 -1.85 13.74
C ILE A 278 4.05 -2.99 12.77
N GLU A 279 5.09 -3.81 13.00
CA GLU A 279 5.35 -4.99 12.15
C GLU A 279 4.20 -6.00 12.22
N GLU A 280 3.61 -6.20 13.41
CA GLU A 280 2.45 -7.09 13.53
C GLU A 280 1.19 -6.51 12.89
N LEU A 281 0.93 -5.22 13.00
CA LEU A 281 -0.17 -4.56 12.30
C LEU A 281 0.01 -4.67 10.78
N LEU A 282 1.23 -4.49 10.26
CA LEU A 282 1.56 -4.70 8.84
C LEU A 282 1.23 -6.13 8.39
N ARG A 283 1.64 -7.13 9.17
CA ARG A 283 1.33 -8.53 8.88
C ARG A 283 -0.18 -8.80 8.92
N TYR A 284 -0.84 -8.37 9.99
CA TYR A 284 -2.23 -8.68 10.29
C TYR A 284 -3.20 -8.01 9.33
N VAL A 285 -2.98 -6.73 9.01
CA VAL A 285 -3.79 -5.94 8.08
C VAL A 285 -3.47 -6.29 6.62
N SER A 286 -2.18 -6.39 6.29
CA SER A 286 -1.73 -6.55 4.89
C SER A 286 -2.41 -5.53 3.96
N PRO A 287 -1.99 -4.26 3.95
CA PRO A 287 -2.68 -3.18 3.21
C PRO A 287 -2.80 -3.43 1.71
N VAL A 288 -1.85 -4.15 1.12
CA VAL A 288 -1.91 -4.62 -0.27
C VAL A 288 -2.41 -6.05 -0.29
N ILE A 289 -3.45 -6.32 -1.10
CA ILE A 289 -4.04 -7.64 -1.26
C ILE A 289 -3.22 -8.49 -2.20
N SER A 290 -2.97 -7.98 -3.41
CA SER A 290 -2.26 -8.77 -4.42
C SER A 290 -1.45 -7.91 -5.39
N PHE A 291 -0.42 -8.52 -5.95
CA PHE A 291 0.25 -8.10 -7.17
C PHE A 291 0.38 -9.28 -8.13
N LEU A 292 0.42 -8.98 -9.42
CA LEU A 292 0.58 -9.97 -10.47
C LEU A 292 2.00 -10.00 -11.01
N ARG A 293 2.36 -11.16 -11.61
CA ARG A 293 3.54 -11.33 -12.43
C ARG A 293 3.19 -12.21 -13.64
N THR A 294 3.99 -12.11 -14.69
CA THR A 294 3.86 -12.93 -15.89
C THR A 294 5.13 -13.76 -16.08
N ALA A 295 4.97 -15.06 -16.33
CA ALA A 295 6.10 -15.94 -16.59
C ALA A 295 6.78 -15.58 -17.92
N THR A 296 8.10 -15.37 -17.90
CA THR A 296 8.92 -15.07 -19.09
C THR A 296 9.35 -16.33 -19.84
N LYS A 297 9.26 -17.49 -19.18
CA LYS A 297 9.65 -18.83 -19.68
C LYS A 297 8.81 -19.89 -19.00
N ASP A 298 8.80 -21.10 -19.57
CA ASP A 298 8.23 -22.27 -18.92
C ASP A 298 8.98 -22.57 -17.63
N THR A 299 8.23 -22.84 -16.56
CA THR A 299 8.75 -23.11 -15.21
C THR A 299 7.77 -23.95 -14.41
N GLU A 300 8.01 -24.09 -13.13
CA GLU A 300 7.17 -24.86 -12.21
C GLU A 300 7.06 -24.11 -10.87
N LEU A 301 5.87 -24.13 -10.26
CA LEU A 301 5.65 -23.68 -8.90
C LEU A 301 5.01 -24.81 -8.09
N ARG A 302 5.71 -25.36 -7.10
CA ARG A 302 5.25 -26.44 -6.22
C ARG A 302 4.68 -27.64 -7.01
N GLY A 303 5.34 -28.06 -8.08
CA GLY A 303 4.89 -29.16 -8.94
C GLY A 303 3.80 -28.81 -9.94
N VAL A 304 3.32 -27.56 -9.96
CA VAL A 304 2.36 -27.07 -10.94
C VAL A 304 3.10 -26.46 -12.12
N PRO A 305 2.94 -26.99 -13.35
CA PRO A 305 3.54 -26.41 -14.55
C PRO A 305 3.03 -25.00 -14.80
N VAL A 306 3.92 -24.10 -15.18
CA VAL A 306 3.64 -22.73 -15.56
C VAL A 306 4.26 -22.46 -16.91
N HIS A 307 3.46 -22.07 -17.89
CA HIS A 307 3.93 -21.78 -19.23
C HIS A 307 4.31 -20.30 -19.39
N LYS A 308 5.21 -20.03 -20.31
CA LYS A 308 5.54 -18.66 -20.70
C LYS A 308 4.27 -17.91 -21.09
N GLY A 309 4.06 -16.75 -20.47
CA GLY A 309 2.87 -15.91 -20.65
C GLY A 309 1.78 -16.15 -19.60
N ASP A 310 1.86 -17.21 -18.81
CA ASP A 310 0.93 -17.42 -17.71
C ASP A 310 1.13 -16.35 -16.63
N ARG A 311 0.00 -15.91 -16.06
CA ARG A 311 -0.02 -14.94 -14.97
C ARG A 311 -0.10 -15.64 -13.63
N VAL A 312 0.58 -15.10 -12.64
CA VAL A 312 0.47 -15.50 -11.24
C VAL A 312 0.04 -14.30 -10.40
N ALA A 313 -0.83 -14.52 -9.43
CA ALA A 313 -1.27 -13.51 -8.45
C ALA A 313 -0.75 -13.89 -7.06
N MET A 314 0.00 -13.00 -6.45
CA MET A 314 0.60 -13.15 -5.13
C MET A 314 -0.33 -12.55 -4.07
N PHE A 315 -1.01 -13.38 -3.26
CA PHE A 315 -1.95 -12.92 -2.24
C PHE A 315 -1.25 -12.72 -0.88
N TYR A 316 -0.84 -11.50 -0.58
CA TYR A 316 -0.09 -11.16 0.63
C TYR A 316 -0.86 -11.43 1.94
N PRO A 317 -2.19 -11.11 2.06
CA PRO A 317 -2.93 -11.43 3.28
C PRO A 317 -2.96 -12.93 3.60
N SER A 318 -3.00 -13.77 2.56
CA SER A 318 -2.93 -15.22 2.72
C SER A 318 -1.52 -15.67 3.13
N ALA A 319 -0.49 -15.18 2.42
CA ALA A 319 0.90 -15.53 2.71
C ALA A 319 1.32 -15.13 4.14
N ASN A 320 0.82 -13.99 4.64
CA ASN A 320 1.05 -13.50 5.99
C ASN A 320 0.28 -14.27 7.08
N ARG A 321 -0.49 -15.29 6.70
CA ARG A 321 -1.25 -16.17 7.60
C ARG A 321 -0.85 -17.63 7.49
N VAL A 322 0.32 -17.94 6.93
CA VAL A 322 0.84 -19.32 6.81
C VAL A 322 1.37 -19.80 8.17
N GLU A 323 0.81 -20.88 8.69
CA GLU A 323 1.08 -21.43 10.02
C GLU A 323 2.55 -21.87 10.19
N ALA A 324 3.20 -22.30 9.12
CA ALA A 324 4.62 -22.69 9.12
C ALA A 324 5.57 -21.51 9.37
N HIS A 325 5.14 -20.28 9.08
CA HIS A 325 5.93 -19.05 9.25
C HIS A 325 5.47 -18.22 10.45
N PHE A 326 4.19 -18.31 10.83
CA PHE A 326 3.60 -17.50 11.89
C PHE A 326 2.79 -18.38 12.85
N ALA A 327 3.28 -18.58 14.04
CA ALA A 327 2.52 -19.32 15.07
C ALA A 327 1.20 -18.61 15.39
N ASN A 328 0.06 -19.34 15.38
CA ASN A 328 -1.27 -18.78 15.57
C ASN A 328 -1.51 -17.54 14.68
N PRO A 329 -1.46 -17.66 13.35
CA PRO A 329 -1.39 -16.52 12.44
C PRO A 329 -2.64 -15.64 12.45
N ASP A 330 -3.79 -16.19 12.85
CA ASP A 330 -5.07 -15.49 12.96
C ASP A 330 -5.19 -14.65 14.24
N ARG A 331 -4.28 -14.83 15.20
CA ARG A 331 -4.20 -14.03 16.40
C ARG A 331 -3.33 -12.80 16.18
N LEU A 332 -3.83 -11.64 16.59
CA LEU A 332 -3.00 -10.44 16.73
C LEU A 332 -2.09 -10.61 17.96
N ASP A 333 -0.79 -10.44 17.79
CA ASP A 333 0.21 -10.54 18.85
C ASP A 333 1.27 -9.44 18.63
N LEU A 334 1.12 -8.33 19.33
CA LEU A 334 1.98 -7.15 19.16
C LEU A 334 3.44 -7.39 19.59
N SER A 335 3.71 -8.51 20.26
CA SER A 335 5.05 -8.93 20.66
C SER A 335 5.68 -9.97 19.73
N ARG A 336 5.03 -10.32 18.61
CA ARG A 336 5.48 -11.36 17.70
C ARG A 336 6.91 -11.15 17.21
N GLN A 337 7.77 -12.15 17.50
CA GLN A 337 9.15 -12.20 17.01
C GLN A 337 9.56 -13.67 16.77
N PRO A 338 10.20 -13.99 15.61
CA PRO A 338 10.39 -13.12 14.46
C PRO A 338 9.07 -12.81 13.73
N ASN A 339 9.03 -11.70 12.98
CA ASN A 339 7.87 -11.30 12.19
C ASN A 339 8.33 -10.94 10.75
N LEU A 340 8.61 -11.96 9.95
CA LEU A 340 9.12 -11.83 8.58
C LEU A 340 7.96 -11.71 7.57
N HIS A 341 7.05 -10.77 7.79
CA HIS A 341 5.87 -10.58 6.95
C HIS A 341 6.20 -10.06 5.53
N LEU A 342 5.30 -10.30 4.60
CA LEU A 342 5.42 -9.90 3.21
C LEU A 342 4.60 -8.64 2.85
N ALA A 343 4.19 -7.83 3.83
CA ALA A 343 3.36 -6.64 3.58
C ALA A 343 4.06 -5.57 2.72
N PHE A 344 5.40 -5.59 2.65
CA PHE A 344 6.21 -4.75 1.76
C PHE A 344 6.73 -5.49 0.53
N GLY A 345 6.20 -6.68 0.23
CA GLY A 345 6.69 -7.61 -0.76
C GLY A 345 7.74 -8.58 -0.20
N GLY A 346 8.04 -9.64 -0.95
CA GLY A 346 8.99 -10.70 -0.56
C GLY A 346 10.47 -10.33 -0.74
N GLY A 347 10.81 -9.08 -0.93
CA GLY A 347 12.16 -8.63 -1.30
C GLY A 347 12.32 -8.53 -2.83
N GLY A 348 13.57 -8.54 -3.32
CA GLY A 348 13.85 -8.40 -4.76
C GLY A 348 13.73 -6.95 -5.26
N THR A 349 13.64 -6.81 -6.58
CA THR A 349 13.69 -5.52 -7.27
C THR A 349 12.52 -4.60 -6.90
N HIS A 350 11.35 -5.16 -6.66
CA HIS A 350 10.11 -4.42 -6.34
C HIS A 350 9.80 -4.32 -4.84
N PHE A 351 10.77 -4.60 -3.94
CA PHE A 351 10.57 -4.35 -2.51
C PHE A 351 10.13 -2.90 -2.26
N CYS A 352 9.16 -2.68 -1.40
CA CYS A 352 8.56 -1.35 -1.18
C CYS A 352 9.61 -0.28 -0.91
N LEU A 353 9.61 0.78 -1.72
CA LEU A 353 10.55 1.91 -1.59
C LEU A 353 10.29 2.70 -0.31
N GLY A 354 9.00 2.89 0.03
CA GLY A 354 8.53 3.65 1.19
C GLY A 354 8.52 2.87 2.50
N ALA A 355 9.03 1.62 2.55
CA ALA A 355 8.88 0.76 3.73
C ALA A 355 9.36 1.38 5.06
N ASN A 356 10.43 2.17 5.04
CA ASN A 356 10.91 2.87 6.23
C ASN A 356 10.04 4.07 6.59
N LEU A 357 9.56 4.81 5.59
CA LEU A 357 8.70 5.96 5.77
C LEU A 357 7.34 5.54 6.36
N ALA A 358 6.70 4.53 5.79
CA ALA A 358 5.43 3.99 6.28
C ALA A 358 5.50 3.53 7.76
N ARG A 359 6.63 2.95 8.17
CA ARG A 359 6.86 2.59 9.58
C ARG A 359 6.92 3.82 10.48
N VAL A 360 7.63 4.87 10.06
CA VAL A 360 7.74 6.11 10.83
C VAL A 360 6.38 6.79 10.95
N GLU A 361 5.65 6.92 9.85
CA GLU A 361 4.31 7.51 9.84
C GLU A 361 3.32 6.73 10.72
N ALA A 362 3.25 5.41 10.54
CA ALA A 362 2.37 4.57 11.33
C ALA A 362 2.73 4.61 12.82
N THR A 363 4.03 4.60 13.16
CA THR A 363 4.48 4.69 14.54
C THR A 363 4.06 6.02 15.17
N ALA A 364 4.31 7.14 14.49
CA ALA A 364 3.97 8.47 14.99
C ALA A 364 2.46 8.61 15.20
N LEU A 365 1.66 8.22 14.21
CA LEU A 365 0.21 8.39 14.27
C LEU A 365 -0.45 7.46 15.29
N VAL A 366 -0.08 6.17 15.32
CA VAL A 366 -0.61 5.22 16.31
C VAL A 366 -0.23 5.65 17.73
N HIS A 367 0.99 6.19 17.94
CA HIS A 367 1.40 6.72 19.22
C HIS A 367 0.51 7.90 19.67
N GLU A 368 0.31 8.91 18.82
CA GLU A 368 -0.51 10.09 19.13
C GLU A 368 -1.97 9.70 19.40
N VAL A 369 -2.54 8.82 18.57
CA VAL A 369 -3.91 8.33 18.73
C VAL A 369 -4.08 7.62 20.08
N LEU A 370 -3.27 6.61 20.39
CA LEU A 370 -3.41 5.83 21.63
C LEU A 370 -3.11 6.64 22.89
N SER A 371 -2.19 7.62 22.79
CA SER A 371 -1.85 8.47 23.93
C SER A 371 -2.91 9.51 24.24
N ARG A 372 -3.69 9.98 23.24
CA ARG A 372 -4.54 11.16 23.36
C ARG A 372 -6.03 10.91 23.14
N MET A 373 -6.42 10.07 22.18
CA MET A 373 -7.81 9.74 21.89
C MET A 373 -8.32 8.65 22.85
N LYS A 374 -8.59 9.03 24.10
CA LYS A 374 -8.98 8.09 25.17
C LYS A 374 -10.39 7.56 24.94
N ASN A 375 -10.60 6.28 25.31
CA ASN A 375 -11.87 5.57 25.13
C ASN A 375 -12.32 5.53 23.66
N LEU A 376 -11.36 5.47 22.73
CA LEU A 376 -11.64 5.37 21.30
C LEU A 376 -12.39 4.07 21.00
N GLU A 377 -13.56 4.19 20.37
CA GLU A 377 -14.43 3.09 19.99
C GLU A 377 -15.17 3.40 18.70
N LEU A 378 -15.69 2.38 18.02
CA LEU A 378 -16.51 2.57 16.83
C LEU A 378 -17.83 3.26 17.20
N ALA A 379 -18.22 4.26 16.41
CA ALA A 379 -19.48 4.98 16.52
C ALA A 379 -20.50 4.58 15.44
N GLY A 380 -20.10 3.76 14.48
CA GLY A 380 -20.89 3.28 13.36
C GLY A 380 -20.25 2.10 12.64
N PRO A 381 -20.84 1.63 11.53
CA PRO A 381 -20.28 0.55 10.73
C PRO A 381 -18.97 1.00 10.05
N VAL A 382 -18.06 0.05 9.88
CA VAL A 382 -16.84 0.23 9.08
C VAL A 382 -17.20 -0.08 7.63
N GLU A 383 -17.06 0.91 6.74
CA GLU A 383 -17.30 0.74 5.31
C GLU A 383 -15.97 0.43 4.60
N ARG A 384 -15.93 -0.71 3.89
CA ARG A 384 -14.73 -1.17 3.19
C ARG A 384 -14.76 -0.80 1.71
N MET A 385 -13.57 -0.67 1.12
CA MET A 385 -13.39 -0.45 -0.31
C MET A 385 -13.46 -1.79 -1.04
N PRO A 386 -14.31 -1.96 -2.07
CA PRO A 386 -14.26 -3.12 -2.94
C PRO A 386 -13.06 -3.01 -3.89
N SER A 387 -11.94 -3.65 -3.54
CA SER A 387 -10.70 -3.60 -4.31
C SER A 387 -9.97 -4.94 -4.27
N THR A 388 -9.41 -5.35 -5.40
CA THR A 388 -8.51 -6.52 -5.50
C THR A 388 -7.05 -6.18 -5.17
N LEU A 389 -6.73 -4.88 -5.09
CA LEU A 389 -5.38 -4.37 -4.86
C LEU A 389 -5.16 -3.94 -3.41
N ILE A 390 -6.09 -3.15 -2.87
CA ILE A 390 -5.95 -2.50 -1.56
C ILE A 390 -6.98 -3.06 -0.57
N ASN A 391 -6.50 -3.53 0.58
CA ASN A 391 -7.34 -3.87 1.73
C ASN A 391 -7.75 -2.57 2.44
N GLY A 392 -8.69 -1.88 1.81
CA GLY A 392 -9.04 -0.51 2.14
C GLY A 392 -10.28 -0.39 3.03
N ILE A 393 -10.26 0.67 3.83
CA ILE A 393 -11.43 1.17 4.57
C ILE A 393 -11.78 2.54 4.00
N HIS A 394 -13.03 2.69 3.58
CA HIS A 394 -13.56 3.94 3.03
C HIS A 394 -13.94 4.90 4.15
N SER A 395 -14.67 4.41 5.16
CA SER A 395 -15.16 5.19 6.30
C SER A 395 -15.12 4.37 7.58
N MET A 396 -14.70 5.00 8.67
CA MET A 396 -14.65 4.41 10.02
C MET A 396 -15.07 5.45 11.06
N PRO A 397 -16.38 5.63 11.30
CA PRO A 397 -16.87 6.55 12.32
C PRO A 397 -16.43 6.10 13.73
N VAL A 398 -15.79 6.99 14.47
CA VAL A 398 -15.31 6.72 15.83
C VAL A 398 -15.76 7.81 16.78
N ARG A 399 -15.83 7.46 18.07
CA ARG A 399 -15.98 8.39 19.18
C ARG A 399 -14.90 8.17 20.23
N PHE A 400 -14.56 9.23 20.94
CA PHE A 400 -13.52 9.22 21.96
C PHE A 400 -13.79 10.33 22.97
N THR A 401 -13.11 10.32 24.12
CA THR A 401 -13.24 11.40 25.10
C THR A 401 -12.59 12.67 24.56
N PRO A 402 -13.34 13.79 24.41
CA PRO A 402 -12.77 15.07 23.99
C PRO A 402 -11.67 15.54 24.93
N ALA A 403 -10.61 16.10 24.35
CA ALA A 403 -9.52 16.70 25.11
C ALA A 403 -9.11 18.03 24.48
N ARG A 404 -8.42 18.88 25.24
CA ARG A 404 -7.92 20.17 24.71
C ARG A 404 -6.73 19.94 23.81
N VAL A 405 -6.62 20.76 22.78
CA VAL A 405 -5.42 20.87 21.95
C VAL A 405 -4.19 21.14 22.82
N HIS A 406 -3.09 20.48 22.52
CA HIS A 406 -1.84 20.68 23.23
C HIS A 406 -1.28 22.06 22.88
N THR A 407 -1.44 23.03 23.77
CA THR A 407 -0.76 24.33 23.61
C THR A 407 0.69 24.14 24.06
N PRO A 408 1.70 24.30 23.18
CA PRO A 408 3.08 24.28 23.63
C PRO A 408 3.28 25.31 24.75
N SER A 409 3.79 24.88 25.89
CA SER A 409 4.22 25.83 26.92
C SER A 409 5.32 26.72 26.32
N VAL A 410 5.00 27.98 26.08
CA VAL A 410 5.99 29.00 25.74
C VAL A 410 6.90 29.12 26.94
N SER A 411 8.07 28.50 26.89
CA SER A 411 9.15 28.62 27.86
C SER A 411 10.20 29.62 27.37
#